data_fcbbacac951d6c1cc19ef4675426fdb5
#
_entry.id   fcbbacac951d6c1cc19ef4675426fdb5
#
_cell.length_a   1.000
_cell.length_b   1.000
_cell.length_c   1.000
_cell.angle_alpha   90.00
_cell.angle_beta   90.00
_cell.angle_gamma   90.00
#
_symmetry.space_group_name_H-M   'P 1'
#
loop_
_entity.id
_entity.type
_entity.pdbx_description
1 polymer ?
#
loop_
_entity_poly.entity_id
_entity_poly.type
_entity_poly.pdbx_seq_one_letter_code
_entity_poly.pdbx_strand_id
1 'polypeptide(L)'
;MIKKIYILIIMCLCTAAPQVTMADDMDFEEFAVIDSADADITMEEVYLNSDADIANVSSFDIAGILLGMEFDDVYTLFYRNKGLYAPRQKNSIIYTIHPDWKYNLDYECRMQGTVIPEKLENCIKSLARNRGLLYASELHLVRENTGETVVVYFTSNATDNVVWRVVYNNDVNEQEGDAEKFARQRENKILAFWQSVLDKYGAPNSGNDRWISSTNSYDPMLIAYYGALDLVDNGRNASDHAKNIQTARENFKAKPYAF
;
A
#
# COMPACT_ATOMS: atom_id res chain seq x y z
N MET A 1 -27.87 -58.49 28.11
CA MET A 1 -27.94 -57.11 27.63
C MET A 1 -26.52 -56.58 27.53
N ILE A 2 -25.97 -56.57 26.33
CA ILE A 2 -24.58 -56.16 26.09
C ILE A 2 -24.59 -54.74 25.51
N LYS A 3 -24.09 -53.77 26.26
CA LYS A 3 -23.92 -52.42 25.77
C LYS A 3 -22.68 -52.33 24.92
N LYS A 4 -22.86 -52.01 23.64
CA LYS A 4 -21.76 -51.70 22.71
C LYS A 4 -21.25 -50.31 22.99
N ILE A 5 -19.96 -50.19 23.36
CA ILE A 5 -19.21 -48.95 23.47
C ILE A 5 -18.66 -48.65 22.08
N TYR A 6 -19.04 -47.53 21.46
CA TYR A 6 -18.43 -46.99 20.27
C TYR A 6 -17.27 -46.08 20.67
N ILE A 7 -16.06 -46.51 20.38
CA ILE A 7 -14.88 -45.66 20.49
C ILE A 7 -14.78 -44.87 19.19
N LEU A 8 -14.96 -43.53 19.32
CA LEU A 8 -14.78 -42.61 18.21
C LEU A 8 -13.29 -42.22 18.17
N ILE A 9 -12.56 -42.77 17.18
CA ILE A 9 -11.17 -42.37 16.89
C ILE A 9 -11.25 -41.09 16.08
N ILE A 10 -10.91 -39.93 16.71
CA ILE A 10 -10.70 -38.66 16.02
C ILE A 10 -9.28 -38.70 15.44
N MET A 11 -9.17 -38.96 14.14
CA MET A 11 -7.94 -38.72 13.40
C MET A 11 -7.73 -37.21 13.27
N CYS A 12 -6.77 -36.67 14.03
CA CYS A 12 -6.19 -35.37 13.75
C CYS A 12 -5.46 -35.44 12.41
N LEU A 13 -6.10 -34.96 11.35
CA LEU A 13 -5.42 -34.58 10.11
C LEU A 13 -4.68 -33.26 10.35
N CYS A 14 -3.42 -33.36 10.68
CA CYS A 14 -2.48 -32.24 10.55
C CYS A 14 -2.35 -31.92 9.05
N THR A 15 -3.14 -30.99 8.55
CA THR A 15 -2.87 -30.36 7.26
C THR A 15 -1.65 -29.46 7.44
N ALA A 16 -0.50 -29.94 6.97
CA ALA A 16 0.69 -29.12 6.81
C ALA A 16 0.32 -27.95 5.88
N ALA A 17 0.44 -26.72 6.39
CA ALA A 17 0.42 -25.54 5.57
C ALA A 17 1.53 -25.66 4.51
N PRO A 18 1.28 -25.33 3.23
CA PRO A 18 2.35 -25.27 2.27
C PRO A 18 3.33 -24.19 2.74
N GLN A 19 4.55 -24.60 3.04
CA GLN A 19 5.68 -23.67 3.10
C GLN A 19 5.77 -23.07 1.70
N VAL A 20 5.54 -21.75 1.63
CA VAL A 20 5.94 -20.97 0.47
C VAL A 20 7.47 -21.00 0.49
N THR A 21 8.04 -21.96 -0.23
CA THR A 21 9.43 -21.86 -0.62
C THR A 21 9.50 -20.61 -1.50
N MET A 22 10.26 -19.60 -1.00
CA MET A 22 10.72 -18.54 -1.87
C MET A 22 11.31 -19.21 -3.11
N ALA A 23 10.81 -18.79 -4.28
CA ALA A 23 11.33 -19.28 -5.54
C ALA A 23 12.83 -18.97 -5.56
N ASP A 24 13.61 -20.03 -5.63
CA ASP A 24 15.02 -20.00 -5.92
C ASP A 24 15.24 -19.21 -7.22
N ASP A 25 16.26 -18.40 -7.19
CA ASP A 25 17.01 -17.81 -8.30
C ASP A 25 16.46 -18.14 -9.69
N MET A 26 15.53 -17.31 -10.18
CA MET A 26 15.34 -17.24 -11.62
C MET A 26 16.54 -16.51 -12.18
N ASP A 27 17.41 -17.26 -12.84
CA ASP A 27 18.52 -16.76 -13.64
C ASP A 27 18.03 -15.67 -14.61
N PHE A 28 18.31 -14.44 -14.27
CA PHE A 28 17.97 -13.26 -15.06
C PHE A 28 18.85 -13.11 -16.31
N GLU A 29 19.82 -14.04 -16.54
CA GLU A 29 20.74 -13.95 -17.66
C GLU A 29 20.11 -14.27 -19.03
N GLU A 30 18.90 -14.82 -19.10
CA GLU A 30 18.28 -15.25 -20.36
C GLU A 30 17.35 -14.23 -21.01
N PHE A 31 17.15 -13.03 -20.39
CA PHE A 31 16.25 -11.98 -20.89
C PHE A 31 16.95 -10.88 -21.70
N ALA A 32 18.23 -10.98 -21.97
CA ALA A 32 19.05 -9.90 -22.53
C ALA A 32 19.39 -10.06 -24.01
N VAL A 33 18.47 -10.53 -24.87
CA VAL A 33 18.70 -10.45 -26.32
C VAL A 33 17.46 -9.93 -27.01
N ILE A 34 17.28 -8.61 -27.00
CA ILE A 34 16.44 -7.91 -27.97
C ILE A 34 17.38 -7.38 -29.04
N ASP A 35 17.44 -8.14 -30.15
CA ASP A 35 18.14 -7.71 -31.37
C ASP A 35 17.31 -6.61 -32.06
N SER A 36 17.48 -5.37 -31.63
CA SER A 36 17.07 -4.19 -32.36
C SER A 36 18.31 -3.52 -32.91
N ALA A 37 18.50 -3.68 -34.18
CA ALA A 37 19.61 -3.13 -34.92
C ALA A 37 19.60 -1.59 -34.92
N ASP A 38 19.93 -0.92 -33.81
CA ASP A 38 20.43 0.47 -33.79
C ASP A 38 20.55 1.07 -32.35
N ALA A 39 20.50 0.28 -31.28
CA ALA A 39 20.91 0.77 -29.99
C ALA A 39 21.57 -0.35 -29.17
N ASP A 40 22.85 -0.45 -29.27
CA ASP A 40 23.72 -1.33 -28.47
C ASP A 40 23.88 -0.76 -27.04
N ILE A 41 22.75 -0.61 -26.33
CA ILE A 41 22.74 -0.32 -24.89
C ILE A 41 22.52 -1.65 -24.22
N THR A 42 23.58 -2.37 -23.86
CA THR A 42 23.50 -3.54 -23.02
C THR A 42 23.07 -3.09 -21.61
N MET A 43 22.15 -3.81 -20.99
CA MET A 43 21.71 -3.53 -19.59
C MET A 43 22.90 -3.45 -18.63
N GLU A 44 24.01 -4.10 -18.90
CA GLU A 44 25.26 -4.03 -18.14
C GLU A 44 25.89 -2.63 -18.11
N GLU A 45 25.78 -1.83 -19.18
CA GLU A 45 26.33 -0.47 -19.18
C GLU A 45 25.51 0.53 -18.36
N VAL A 46 24.23 0.26 -18.14
CA VAL A 46 23.35 1.10 -17.30
C VAL A 46 23.66 0.90 -15.80
N TYR A 47 24.18 -0.26 -15.40
CA TYR A 47 24.46 -0.58 -13.99
C TYR A 47 25.84 -0.16 -13.49
N LEU A 48 26.79 0.19 -14.36
CA LEU A 48 28.18 0.46 -13.99
C LEU A 48 28.51 1.92 -13.68
N ASN A 49 27.58 2.84 -13.89
CA ASN A 49 27.75 4.26 -13.47
C ASN A 49 27.17 4.52 -12.09
N SER A 50 27.63 3.79 -11.08
CA SER A 50 27.18 3.93 -9.70
C SER A 50 27.86 5.03 -8.87
N ASP A 51 28.27 6.13 -9.50
CA ASP A 51 28.27 7.44 -8.84
C ASP A 51 26.88 8.11 -9.02
N ALA A 52 25.83 7.29 -9.06
CA ALA A 52 24.47 7.76 -9.17
C ALA A 52 24.17 8.67 -7.97
N ASP A 53 24.05 9.96 -8.25
CA ASP A 53 23.55 10.93 -7.28
C ASP A 53 22.37 10.33 -6.54
N ILE A 54 22.39 10.42 -5.21
CA ILE A 54 21.31 9.95 -4.35
C ILE A 54 20.00 10.50 -4.90
N ALA A 55 19.11 9.62 -5.36
CA ALA A 55 17.88 10.04 -6.00
C ALA A 55 17.03 10.84 -5.00
N ASN A 56 16.57 12.03 -5.39
CA ASN A 56 15.63 12.77 -4.56
C ASN A 56 14.22 12.18 -4.70
N VAL A 57 14.02 11.01 -4.13
CA VAL A 57 12.74 10.29 -4.20
C VAL A 57 11.58 11.09 -3.61
N SER A 58 11.85 12.02 -2.70
CA SER A 58 10.81 12.91 -2.15
C SER A 58 10.17 13.81 -3.20
N SER A 59 10.82 14.02 -4.34
CA SER A 59 10.28 14.78 -5.47
C SER A 59 9.57 13.91 -6.52
N PHE A 60 9.57 12.59 -6.34
CA PHE A 60 8.90 11.68 -7.27
C PHE A 60 7.38 11.74 -7.06
N ASP A 61 6.65 11.70 -8.16
CA ASP A 61 5.18 11.63 -8.13
C ASP A 61 4.67 10.37 -8.85
N ILE A 62 3.56 9.83 -8.40
CA ILE A 62 2.75 8.86 -9.14
C ILE A 62 1.40 9.53 -9.47
N ALA A 63 1.08 9.66 -10.74
CA ALA A 63 -0.13 10.33 -11.22
C ALA A 63 -0.30 11.78 -10.72
N GLY A 64 0.80 12.49 -10.49
CA GLY A 64 0.82 13.85 -9.95
C GLY A 64 0.70 13.91 -8.42
N ILE A 65 0.72 12.77 -7.73
CA ILE A 65 0.65 12.68 -6.27
C ILE A 65 2.06 12.54 -5.70
N LEU A 66 2.44 13.48 -4.85
CA LEU A 66 3.71 13.50 -4.13
C LEU A 66 3.53 13.00 -2.68
N LEU A 67 4.59 12.45 -2.10
CA LEU A 67 4.64 12.21 -0.67
C LEU A 67 4.51 13.54 0.10
N GLY A 68 3.70 13.56 1.14
CA GLY A 68 3.46 14.75 1.97
C GLY A 68 2.37 15.69 1.47
N MET A 69 1.73 15.43 0.32
CA MET A 69 0.54 16.18 -0.09
C MET A 69 -0.60 15.97 0.92
N GLU A 70 -1.34 17.00 1.23
CA GLU A 70 -2.53 16.92 2.08
C GLU A 70 -3.67 16.18 1.36
N PHE A 71 -4.55 15.54 2.11
CA PHE A 71 -5.71 14.84 1.57
C PHE A 71 -6.56 15.74 0.67
N ASP A 72 -6.82 16.98 1.07
CA ASP A 72 -7.65 17.91 0.32
C ASP A 72 -7.02 18.30 -1.02
N ASP A 73 -5.70 18.39 -1.12
CA ASP A 73 -4.99 18.66 -2.37
C ASP A 73 -5.12 17.48 -3.33
N VAL A 74 -4.88 16.25 -2.85
CA VAL A 74 -5.06 15.03 -3.64
C VAL A 74 -6.52 14.88 -4.08
N TYR A 75 -7.46 15.11 -3.17
CA TYR A 75 -8.89 15.07 -3.50
C TYR A 75 -9.25 16.09 -4.59
N THR A 76 -8.69 17.28 -4.51
CA THR A 76 -8.93 18.35 -5.51
C THR A 76 -8.41 17.98 -6.89
N LEU A 77 -7.24 17.31 -6.99
CA LEU A 77 -6.69 16.86 -8.26
C LEU A 77 -7.69 15.99 -9.04
N PHE A 78 -8.38 15.08 -8.37
CA PHE A 78 -9.20 14.07 -9.02
C PHE A 78 -10.69 14.40 -9.07
N TYR A 79 -11.22 15.04 -8.05
CA TYR A 79 -12.65 15.37 -7.98
C TYR A 79 -13.02 16.69 -8.64
N ARG A 80 -12.16 17.70 -8.50
CA ARG A 80 -12.44 19.03 -9.07
C ARG A 80 -11.89 19.19 -10.48
N ASN A 81 -10.71 18.68 -10.75
CA ASN A 81 -10.03 18.86 -12.03
C ASN A 81 -10.33 17.77 -13.05
N LYS A 82 -11.15 16.78 -12.73
CA LYS A 82 -11.48 15.62 -13.59
C LYS A 82 -10.22 15.02 -14.21
N GLY A 83 -9.23 14.71 -13.37
CA GLY A 83 -7.96 14.12 -13.78
C GLY A 83 -8.14 12.80 -14.54
N LEU A 84 -7.03 12.22 -14.98
CA LEU A 84 -7.01 10.93 -15.73
C LEU A 84 -7.62 9.78 -14.92
N TYR A 85 -7.56 9.86 -13.60
CA TYR A 85 -8.11 8.87 -12.69
C TYR A 85 -9.39 9.39 -12.06
N ALA A 86 -10.40 8.55 -11.97
CA ALA A 86 -11.64 8.83 -11.25
C ALA A 86 -11.71 8.03 -9.96
N PRO A 87 -12.40 8.52 -8.93
CA PRO A 87 -12.66 7.71 -7.75
C PRO A 87 -13.46 6.47 -8.10
N ARG A 88 -13.07 5.33 -7.56
CA ARG A 88 -13.71 4.04 -7.81
C ARG A 88 -15.03 3.92 -7.06
N GLN A 89 -16.13 4.48 -7.54
CA GLN A 89 -17.47 4.40 -6.94
C GLN A 89 -17.61 5.10 -5.56
N LYS A 90 -18.75 4.83 -4.85
CA LYS A 90 -19.06 5.46 -3.55
C LYS A 90 -18.08 5.13 -2.42
N ASN A 91 -17.32 4.05 -2.53
CA ASN A 91 -16.37 3.58 -1.51
C ASN A 91 -14.91 3.91 -1.85
N SER A 92 -14.68 4.94 -2.65
CA SER A 92 -13.32 5.33 -3.05
C SER A 92 -12.48 5.87 -1.89
N ILE A 93 -13.11 6.42 -0.85
CA ILE A 93 -12.44 6.93 0.34
C ILE A 93 -12.73 5.99 1.50
N ILE A 94 -11.68 5.46 2.12
CA ILE A 94 -11.78 4.66 3.35
C ILE A 94 -11.45 5.55 4.53
N TYR A 95 -12.38 5.64 5.47
CA TYR A 95 -12.20 6.35 6.72
C TYR A 95 -11.90 5.37 7.85
N THR A 96 -10.93 5.68 8.67
CA THR A 96 -10.54 4.85 9.81
C THR A 96 -10.28 5.68 11.07
N ILE A 97 -10.08 4.97 12.17
CA ILE A 97 -9.67 5.48 13.47
C ILE A 97 -8.39 4.73 13.84
N HIS A 98 -7.35 5.43 14.30
CA HIS A 98 -6.14 4.77 14.75
C HIS A 98 -6.43 3.72 15.85
N PRO A 99 -5.83 2.53 15.83
CA PRO A 99 -6.17 1.43 16.75
C PRO A 99 -6.14 1.81 18.22
N ASP A 100 -5.16 2.58 18.68
CA ASP A 100 -5.04 3.01 20.08
C ASP A 100 -6.19 3.95 20.49
N TRP A 101 -6.59 4.85 19.60
CA TRP A 101 -7.76 5.68 19.83
C TRP A 101 -9.05 4.85 19.81
N LYS A 102 -9.17 3.88 18.92
CA LYS A 102 -10.32 2.97 18.87
C LYS A 102 -10.49 2.21 20.18
N TYR A 103 -9.38 1.76 20.77
CA TYR A 103 -9.39 1.11 22.08
C TYR A 103 -9.93 2.04 23.19
N ASN A 104 -9.45 3.28 23.25
CA ASN A 104 -9.92 4.26 24.23
C ASN A 104 -11.42 4.55 24.10
N LEU A 105 -11.89 4.71 22.87
CA LEU A 105 -13.29 4.98 22.56
C LEU A 105 -14.19 3.78 22.87
N ASP A 106 -13.73 2.56 22.58
CA ASP A 106 -14.43 1.32 22.95
C ASP A 106 -14.64 1.24 24.47
N TYR A 107 -13.55 1.48 25.22
CA TYR A 107 -13.62 1.51 26.68
C TYR A 107 -14.63 2.55 27.19
N GLU A 108 -14.58 3.77 26.67
CA GLU A 108 -15.48 4.85 27.04
C GLU A 108 -16.95 4.52 26.73
N CYS A 109 -17.25 3.98 25.55
CA CYS A 109 -18.60 3.57 25.16
C CYS A 109 -19.15 2.45 26.06
N ARG A 110 -18.31 1.48 26.44
CA ARG A 110 -18.70 0.42 27.38
C ARG A 110 -18.97 0.95 28.77
N MET A 111 -18.18 1.91 29.24
CA MET A 111 -18.41 2.57 30.54
C MET A 111 -19.71 3.37 30.57
N GLN A 112 -20.22 3.79 29.42
CA GLN A 112 -21.54 4.41 29.27
C GLN A 112 -22.69 3.37 29.17
N GLY A 113 -22.39 2.07 29.31
CA GLY A 113 -23.35 0.98 29.24
C GLY A 113 -23.65 0.45 27.83
N THR A 114 -22.89 0.89 26.81
CA THR A 114 -23.08 0.42 25.44
C THR A 114 -22.29 -0.87 25.20
N VAL A 115 -22.99 -2.03 25.26
CA VAL A 115 -22.36 -3.36 25.13
C VAL A 115 -22.79 -4.12 23.86
N ILE A 116 -23.88 -3.71 23.23
CA ILE A 116 -24.37 -4.34 21.99
C ILE A 116 -23.45 -3.96 20.84
N PRO A 117 -22.90 -4.94 20.06
CA PRO A 117 -21.84 -4.69 19.06
C PRO A 117 -22.17 -3.57 18.09
N GLU A 118 -23.36 -3.56 17.49
CA GLU A 118 -23.78 -2.54 16.54
C GLU A 118 -23.88 -1.14 17.17
N LYS A 119 -24.46 -1.06 18.38
CA LYS A 119 -24.54 0.21 19.13
C LYS A 119 -23.17 0.68 19.57
N LEU A 120 -22.28 -0.25 19.94
CA LEU A 120 -20.91 0.04 20.34
C LEU A 120 -20.13 0.63 19.16
N GLU A 121 -20.21 0.03 17.98
CA GLU A 121 -19.55 0.57 16.79
C GLU A 121 -20.07 1.97 16.43
N ASN A 122 -21.36 2.19 16.49
CA ASN A 122 -21.97 3.49 16.27
C ASN A 122 -21.53 4.54 17.30
N CYS A 123 -21.42 4.16 18.58
CA CYS A 123 -20.90 5.00 19.64
C CYS A 123 -19.45 5.41 19.35
N ILE A 124 -18.59 4.44 19.04
CA ILE A 124 -17.17 4.67 18.72
C ILE A 124 -17.05 5.64 17.53
N LYS A 125 -17.75 5.38 16.41
CA LYS A 125 -17.73 6.24 15.23
C LYS A 125 -18.22 7.65 15.52
N SER A 126 -19.28 7.79 16.35
CA SER A 126 -19.81 9.09 16.76
C SER A 126 -18.79 9.88 17.58
N LEU A 127 -18.21 9.26 18.60
CA LEU A 127 -17.18 9.89 19.44
C LEU A 127 -15.94 10.27 18.61
N ALA A 128 -15.49 9.36 17.74
CA ALA A 128 -14.35 9.62 16.86
C ALA A 128 -14.59 10.83 15.96
N ARG A 129 -15.77 10.92 15.35
CA ARG A 129 -16.13 12.05 14.50
C ARG A 129 -16.14 13.37 15.27
N ASN A 130 -16.77 13.38 16.45
CA ASN A 130 -16.89 14.56 17.29
C ASN A 130 -15.55 15.06 17.83
N ARG A 131 -14.54 14.19 17.90
CA ARG A 131 -13.17 14.52 18.38
C ARG A 131 -12.15 14.69 17.25
N GLY A 132 -12.55 14.62 15.99
CA GLY A 132 -11.65 14.70 14.85
C GLY A 132 -10.65 13.54 14.74
N LEU A 133 -10.99 12.37 15.29
CA LEU A 133 -10.16 11.16 15.26
C LEU A 133 -10.45 10.25 14.06
N LEU A 134 -11.53 10.54 13.32
CA LEU A 134 -11.86 9.87 12.07
C LEU A 134 -11.15 10.59 10.93
N TYR A 135 -10.34 9.87 10.17
CA TYR A 135 -9.57 10.44 9.05
C TYR A 135 -9.67 9.56 7.80
N ALA A 136 -9.48 10.16 6.64
CA ALA A 136 -9.34 9.42 5.39
C ALA A 136 -7.98 8.71 5.39
N SER A 137 -7.99 7.37 5.46
CA SER A 137 -6.77 6.56 5.46
C SER A 137 -6.35 6.12 4.06
N GLU A 138 -7.32 5.97 3.15
CA GLU A 138 -7.06 5.53 1.79
C GLU A 138 -7.97 6.22 0.80
N LEU A 139 -7.43 6.49 -0.40
CA LEU A 139 -8.18 6.92 -1.57
C LEU A 139 -7.89 5.96 -2.72
N HIS A 140 -8.92 5.30 -3.23
CA HIS A 140 -8.83 4.36 -4.35
C HIS A 140 -9.30 5.03 -5.64
N LEU A 141 -8.43 5.06 -6.62
CA LEU A 141 -8.64 5.68 -7.93
C LEU A 141 -8.54 4.61 -9.03
N VAL A 142 -9.32 4.75 -10.06
CA VAL A 142 -9.30 3.87 -11.24
C VAL A 142 -9.31 4.72 -12.51
N ARG A 143 -8.51 4.32 -13.47
CA ARG A 143 -8.58 4.82 -14.85
C ARG A 143 -9.48 3.90 -15.66
N GLU A 144 -10.70 4.34 -15.98
CA GLU A 144 -11.74 3.49 -16.55
C GLU A 144 -11.35 2.84 -17.89
N ASN A 145 -10.55 3.54 -18.71
CA ASN A 145 -10.20 3.05 -20.06
C ASN A 145 -9.15 1.95 -20.06
N THR A 146 -8.32 1.86 -19.04
CA THR A 146 -7.14 0.97 -19.01
C THR A 146 -7.18 -0.02 -17.84
N GLY A 147 -8.06 0.18 -16.85
CA GLY A 147 -8.12 -0.60 -15.62
C GLY A 147 -7.00 -0.29 -14.64
N GLU A 148 -6.10 0.65 -14.96
CA GLU A 148 -5.05 1.11 -14.05
C GLU A 148 -5.64 1.63 -12.75
N THR A 149 -5.01 1.28 -11.64
CA THR A 149 -5.44 1.70 -10.31
C THR A 149 -4.35 2.47 -9.59
N VAL A 150 -4.75 3.45 -8.78
CA VAL A 150 -3.88 4.13 -7.83
C VAL A 150 -4.55 4.10 -6.47
N VAL A 151 -3.80 3.63 -5.46
CA VAL A 151 -4.23 3.67 -4.06
C VAL A 151 -3.30 4.61 -3.31
N VAL A 152 -3.89 5.62 -2.71
CA VAL A 152 -3.16 6.63 -1.92
C VAL A 152 -3.44 6.39 -0.45
N TYR A 153 -2.38 6.31 0.36
CA TYR A 153 -2.46 6.11 1.79
C TYR A 153 -2.08 7.39 2.53
N PHE A 154 -2.87 7.75 3.51
CA PHE A 154 -2.69 8.98 4.29
C PHE A 154 -2.36 8.66 5.75
N THR A 155 -1.59 9.52 6.37
CA THR A 155 -1.41 9.57 7.82
C THR A 155 -2.71 10.01 8.49
N SER A 156 -2.76 9.93 9.81
CA SER A 156 -3.92 10.42 10.57
C SER A 156 -3.94 11.95 10.68
N ASN A 157 -5.03 12.50 11.22
CA ASN A 157 -5.13 13.92 11.54
C ASN A 157 -4.10 14.39 12.58
N ALA A 158 -3.45 13.49 13.31
CA ALA A 158 -2.39 13.82 14.25
C ALA A 158 -1.12 14.36 13.55
N THR A 159 -0.94 14.01 12.27
CA THR A 159 0.18 14.45 11.42
C THR A 159 -0.32 15.03 10.10
N ASP A 160 -1.41 15.78 10.16
CA ASP A 160 -1.97 16.62 9.10
C ASP A 160 -2.60 15.87 7.92
N ASN A 161 -2.90 14.55 8.07
CA ASN A 161 -3.55 13.71 7.07
C ASN A 161 -2.90 13.81 5.68
N VAL A 162 -1.60 13.58 5.64
CA VAL A 162 -0.78 13.71 4.43
C VAL A 162 -0.42 12.35 3.82
N VAL A 163 -0.11 12.34 2.53
CA VAL A 163 0.31 11.15 1.77
C VAL A 163 1.62 10.59 2.34
N TRP A 164 1.61 9.31 2.71
CA TRP A 164 2.81 8.58 3.08
C TRP A 164 3.14 7.42 2.13
N ARG A 165 2.17 6.96 1.32
CA ARG A 165 2.39 5.91 0.32
C ARG A 165 1.44 6.06 -0.84
N VAL A 166 1.94 5.80 -2.06
CA VAL A 166 1.15 5.74 -3.29
C VAL A 166 1.47 4.44 -4.00
N VAL A 167 0.46 3.63 -4.27
CA VAL A 167 0.61 2.36 -5.00
C VAL A 167 -0.11 2.48 -6.33
N TYR A 168 0.61 2.29 -7.43
CA TYR A 168 0.06 2.18 -8.78
C TYR A 168 0.10 0.73 -9.24
N ASN A 169 -0.94 0.31 -9.95
CA ASN A 169 -0.98 -1.00 -10.60
C ASN A 169 -1.67 -0.88 -11.96
N ASN A 170 -1.02 -1.39 -13.01
CA ASN A 170 -1.57 -1.36 -14.37
C ASN A 170 -2.35 -2.61 -14.74
N ASP A 171 -2.59 -3.53 -13.80
CA ASP A 171 -3.41 -4.74 -13.94
C ASP A 171 -3.08 -5.59 -15.20
N VAL A 172 -1.79 -5.84 -15.41
CA VAL A 172 -1.28 -6.63 -16.55
C VAL A 172 -1.79 -8.07 -16.53
N ASN A 173 -2.41 -8.50 -15.43
CA ASN A 173 -2.72 -9.91 -15.14
C ASN A 173 -4.16 -10.34 -15.47
N GLU A 174 -5.08 -9.44 -15.79
CA GLU A 174 -6.49 -9.76 -16.00
C GLU A 174 -6.89 -9.68 -17.49
N GLN A 175 -6.54 -10.69 -18.28
CA GLN A 175 -7.19 -10.88 -19.60
C GLN A 175 -7.44 -12.38 -19.85
N GLU A 176 -8.70 -12.71 -20.13
CA GLU A 176 -9.11 -14.02 -20.67
C GLU A 176 -8.76 -14.11 -22.15
N GLY A 177 -8.11 -15.18 -22.60
CA GLY A 177 -7.83 -15.42 -24.02
C GLY A 177 -6.76 -16.48 -24.29
N ASP A 178 -6.33 -16.57 -25.56
CA ASP A 178 -5.29 -17.47 -26.05
C ASP A 178 -3.95 -17.22 -25.32
N ALA A 179 -3.46 -18.24 -24.62
CA ALA A 179 -2.32 -18.13 -23.71
C ALA A 179 -1.03 -17.61 -24.37
N GLU A 180 -0.77 -17.97 -25.64
CA GLU A 180 0.45 -17.57 -26.35
C GLU A 180 0.39 -16.09 -26.79
N LYS A 181 -0.76 -15.65 -27.30
CA LYS A 181 -0.99 -14.26 -27.65
C LYS A 181 -0.99 -13.37 -26.40
N PHE A 182 -1.51 -13.89 -25.32
CA PHE A 182 -1.53 -13.22 -24.01
C PHE A 182 -0.13 -13.04 -23.45
N ALA A 183 0.74 -14.07 -23.51
CA ALA A 183 2.12 -13.97 -23.04
C ALA A 183 2.90 -12.86 -23.74
N ARG A 184 2.84 -12.78 -25.08
CA ARG A 184 3.52 -11.73 -25.87
C ARG A 184 2.95 -10.34 -25.58
N GLN A 185 1.64 -10.20 -25.40
CA GLN A 185 1.03 -8.90 -25.06
C GLN A 185 1.43 -8.46 -23.66
N ARG A 186 1.54 -9.39 -22.71
CA ARG A 186 2.00 -9.14 -21.35
C ARG A 186 3.45 -8.67 -21.34
N GLU A 187 4.32 -9.36 -22.07
CA GLU A 187 5.73 -9.00 -22.19
C GLU A 187 5.89 -7.57 -22.76
N ASN A 188 5.23 -7.26 -23.86
CA ASN A 188 5.26 -5.91 -24.45
C ASN A 188 4.74 -4.84 -23.48
N LYS A 189 3.70 -5.14 -22.70
CA LYS A 189 3.20 -4.21 -21.68
C LYS A 189 4.19 -3.99 -20.55
N ILE A 190 4.88 -5.05 -20.09
CA ILE A 190 5.92 -4.96 -19.07
C ILE A 190 7.09 -4.12 -19.57
N LEU A 191 7.58 -4.35 -20.80
CA LEU A 191 8.65 -3.58 -21.40
C LEU A 191 8.27 -2.10 -21.55
N ALA A 192 7.07 -1.80 -22.06
CA ALA A 192 6.58 -0.43 -22.18
C ALA A 192 6.43 0.26 -20.82
N PHE A 193 6.00 -0.48 -19.79
CA PHE A 193 5.94 0.02 -18.43
C PHE A 193 7.34 0.38 -17.91
N TRP A 194 8.30 -0.54 -18.02
CA TRP A 194 9.68 -0.29 -17.58
C TRP A 194 10.32 0.89 -18.31
N GLN A 195 10.13 1.01 -19.62
CA GLN A 195 10.64 2.15 -20.37
C GLN A 195 10.05 3.47 -19.80
N SER A 196 8.74 3.51 -19.55
CA SER A 196 8.10 4.70 -18.98
C SER A 196 8.59 5.03 -17.56
N VAL A 197 8.93 4.00 -16.77
CA VAL A 197 9.49 4.16 -15.42
C VAL A 197 10.89 4.76 -15.50
N LEU A 198 11.75 4.20 -16.37
CA LEU A 198 13.11 4.70 -16.56
C LEU A 198 13.12 6.12 -17.16
N ASP A 199 12.25 6.40 -18.11
CA ASP A 199 12.13 7.75 -18.70
C ASP A 199 11.71 8.79 -17.66
N LYS A 200 10.87 8.40 -16.70
CA LYS A 200 10.35 9.32 -15.68
C LYS A 200 11.27 9.49 -14.48
N TYR A 201 11.83 8.41 -13.97
CA TYR A 201 12.56 8.41 -12.69
C TYR A 201 14.08 8.21 -12.85
N GLY A 202 14.54 7.93 -14.08
CA GLY A 202 15.93 7.56 -14.35
C GLY A 202 16.26 6.12 -13.93
N ALA A 203 17.55 5.77 -13.99
CA ALA A 203 18.00 4.45 -13.57
C ALA A 203 17.83 4.26 -12.03
N PRO A 204 17.48 3.03 -11.58
CA PRO A 204 17.45 2.74 -10.16
C PRO A 204 18.84 2.84 -9.54
N ASN A 205 18.92 3.26 -8.28
CA ASN A 205 20.17 3.41 -7.53
C ASN A 205 20.37 2.34 -6.44
N SER A 206 19.45 1.37 -6.34
CA SER A 206 19.54 0.26 -5.40
C SER A 206 18.92 -1.00 -6.00
N GLY A 207 19.75 -1.93 -6.45
CA GLY A 207 19.28 -3.09 -7.22
C GLY A 207 18.72 -2.68 -8.58
N ASN A 208 17.83 -3.52 -9.13
CA ASN A 208 17.31 -3.33 -10.49
C ASN A 208 15.93 -2.64 -10.50
N ASP A 209 15.34 -2.39 -9.34
CA ASP A 209 13.93 -2.04 -9.19
C ASP A 209 13.65 -0.96 -8.15
N ARG A 210 14.70 -0.34 -7.56
CA ARG A 210 14.54 0.56 -6.43
C ARG A 210 15.29 1.88 -6.61
N TRP A 211 14.61 2.95 -6.21
CA TRP A 211 15.15 4.28 -6.02
C TRP A 211 15.05 4.62 -4.55
N ILE A 212 16.19 4.85 -3.89
CA ILE A 212 16.26 5.15 -2.46
C ILE A 212 16.90 6.51 -2.24
N SER A 213 16.37 7.27 -1.29
CA SER A 213 16.96 8.55 -0.86
C SER A 213 18.16 8.34 0.06
N SER A 214 18.24 7.20 0.75
CA SER A 214 19.34 6.79 1.62
C SER A 214 19.27 5.29 1.90
N THR A 215 20.26 4.75 2.61
CA THR A 215 20.25 3.36 3.09
C THR A 215 19.31 3.12 4.27
N ASN A 216 18.70 4.17 4.82
CA ASN A 216 17.74 4.06 5.91
C ASN A 216 16.35 3.69 5.34
N SER A 217 15.79 2.57 5.76
CA SER A 217 14.48 2.08 5.30
C SER A 217 13.28 2.94 5.71
N TYR A 218 13.49 3.94 6.56
CA TYR A 218 12.47 4.94 6.93
C TYR A 218 12.43 6.12 5.97
N ASP A 219 13.48 6.34 5.17
CA ASP A 219 13.50 7.42 4.19
C ASP A 219 12.67 7.05 2.95
N PRO A 220 12.24 8.05 2.17
CA PRO A 220 11.46 7.82 0.96
C PRO A 220 12.12 6.88 -0.02
N MET A 221 11.34 5.94 -0.55
CA MET A 221 11.76 5.02 -1.60
C MET A 221 10.66 4.82 -2.64
N LEU A 222 11.07 4.55 -3.88
CA LEU A 222 10.22 4.05 -4.94
C LEU A 222 10.66 2.63 -5.28
N ILE A 223 9.71 1.71 -5.41
CA ILE A 223 9.95 0.33 -5.82
C ILE A 223 9.09 0.07 -7.06
N ALA A 224 9.67 -0.51 -8.10
CA ALA A 224 8.96 -0.92 -9.29
C ALA A 224 8.88 -2.44 -9.36
N TYR A 225 7.71 -2.93 -9.68
CA TYR A 225 7.44 -4.35 -9.91
C TYR A 225 6.92 -4.55 -11.33
N TYR A 226 6.54 -5.78 -11.69
CA TYR A 226 5.90 -6.09 -12.97
C TYR A 226 4.55 -5.37 -13.11
N GLY A 227 4.58 -4.15 -13.63
CA GLY A 227 3.39 -3.33 -13.85
C GLY A 227 2.87 -2.56 -12.63
N ALA A 228 3.62 -2.52 -11.53
CA ALA A 228 3.26 -1.78 -10.33
C ALA A 228 4.38 -0.87 -9.84
N LEU A 229 4.01 0.23 -9.18
CA LEU A 229 4.91 1.15 -8.50
C LEU A 229 4.46 1.31 -7.06
N ASP A 230 5.40 1.40 -6.14
CA ASP A 230 5.15 1.65 -4.72
C ASP A 230 6.09 2.78 -4.25
N LEU A 231 5.55 3.98 -4.15
CA LEU A 231 6.24 5.16 -3.62
C LEU A 231 5.87 5.31 -2.15
N VAL A 232 6.85 5.20 -1.24
CA VAL A 232 6.58 5.08 0.20
C VAL A 232 7.54 5.90 1.05
N ASP A 233 7.02 6.50 2.13
CA ASP A 233 7.74 7.17 3.23
C ASP A 233 7.38 6.47 4.56
N ASN A 234 8.15 5.45 4.89
CA ASN A 234 7.94 4.68 6.12
C ASN A 234 8.20 5.52 7.39
N GLY A 235 9.08 6.51 7.31
CA GLY A 235 9.39 7.40 8.42
C GLY A 235 8.19 8.26 8.81
N ARG A 236 7.48 8.77 7.82
CA ARG A 236 6.25 9.53 8.02
C ARG A 236 5.16 8.68 8.68
N ASN A 237 4.95 7.46 8.17
CA ASN A 237 3.99 6.53 8.77
C ASN A 237 4.37 6.13 10.20
N ALA A 238 5.63 5.84 10.46
CA ALA A 238 6.12 5.51 11.81
C ALA A 238 5.96 6.68 12.79
N SER A 239 6.23 7.90 12.33
CA SER A 239 6.04 9.13 13.13
C SER A 239 4.56 9.36 13.47
N ASP A 240 3.67 9.18 12.49
CA ASP A 240 2.22 9.26 12.72
C ASP A 240 1.75 8.24 13.75
N HIS A 241 2.17 6.98 13.61
CA HIS A 241 1.83 5.91 14.54
C HIS A 241 2.32 6.22 15.95
N ALA A 242 3.57 6.64 16.12
CA ALA A 242 4.13 6.98 17.41
C ALA A 242 3.37 8.15 18.08
N LYS A 243 3.03 9.19 17.33
CA LYS A 243 2.27 10.35 17.82
C LYS A 243 0.86 9.96 18.27
N ASN A 244 0.18 9.10 17.50
CA ASN A 244 -1.15 8.59 17.88
C ASN A 244 -1.10 7.76 19.16
N ILE A 245 -0.13 6.83 19.30
CA ILE A 245 0.05 6.04 20.52
C ILE A 245 0.27 6.94 21.73
N GLN A 246 1.20 7.89 21.62
CA GLN A 246 1.50 8.81 22.72
C GLN A 246 0.25 9.59 23.13
N THR A 247 -0.41 10.25 22.17
CA THR A 247 -1.58 11.09 22.45
C THR A 247 -2.75 10.27 22.99
N ALA A 248 -2.98 9.06 22.45
CA ALA A 248 -4.03 8.18 22.95
C ALA A 248 -3.78 7.75 24.40
N ARG A 249 -2.51 7.43 24.75
CA ARG A 249 -2.12 7.09 26.14
C ARG A 249 -2.31 8.26 27.10
N GLU A 250 -1.89 9.44 26.73
CA GLU A 250 -2.04 10.66 27.53
C GLU A 250 -3.53 11.01 27.79
N ASN A 251 -4.40 10.71 26.83
CA ASN A 251 -5.83 10.96 26.93
C ASN A 251 -6.64 9.78 27.51
N PHE A 252 -6.02 8.63 27.76
CA PHE A 252 -6.70 7.50 28.34
C PHE A 252 -6.94 7.69 29.84
N LYS A 253 -8.21 7.89 30.21
CA LYS A 253 -8.65 8.04 31.61
C LYS A 253 -9.34 6.77 32.06
N ALA A 254 -8.57 5.79 32.53
CA ALA A 254 -9.13 4.66 33.24
C ALA A 254 -9.76 5.15 34.56
N LYS A 255 -10.91 4.59 34.95
CA LYS A 255 -11.42 4.82 36.31
C LYS A 255 -10.41 4.28 37.31
N PRO A 256 -9.99 5.07 38.32
CA PRO A 256 -9.15 4.53 39.40
C PRO A 256 -9.90 3.42 40.09
N TYR A 257 -9.27 2.29 40.30
CA TYR A 257 -9.82 1.24 41.15
C TYR A 257 -9.91 1.79 42.58
N ALA A 258 -11.08 1.77 43.14
CA ALA A 258 -11.27 2.03 44.55
C ALA A 258 -10.99 0.71 45.28
N PHE A 259 -9.78 0.55 45.84
CA PHE A 259 -9.44 -0.54 46.75
C PHE A 259 -9.77 -0.12 48.15
#